data_e7062fc6b735d3966aa0913262f67e3c
#
_entry.id   e7062fc6b735d3966aa0913262f67e3c
#
_cell.length_a   1.000
_cell.length_b   1.000
_cell.length_c   1.000
_cell.angle_alpha   90.00
_cell.angle_beta   90.00
_cell.angle_gamma   90.00
#
_symmetry.space_group_name_H-M   'P 1'
#
loop_
_entity.id
_entity.type
_entity.pdbx_description
1 polymer ?
#
loop_
_entity_poly.entity_id
_entity_poly.type
_entity_poly.pdbx_seq_one_letter_code
_entity_poly.pdbx_strand_id
1 'polypeptide(L)' 'MTIKDLAEKSGYSVATVSRVLNNHPNVSDKARDEINLLVK' A
#
# COMPACT_ATOMS: atom_id res chain seq x y z
N MET A 1 8.24 -0.62 -10.59
CA MET A 1 8.19 -0.60 -9.11
C MET A 1 7.56 -1.89 -8.60
N THR A 2 8.21 -2.53 -7.65
CA THR A 2 7.69 -3.77 -7.07
C THR A 2 6.94 -3.47 -5.76
N ILE A 3 6.23 -4.49 -5.26
CA ILE A 3 5.52 -4.34 -3.98
C ILE A 3 6.48 -4.02 -2.84
N LYS A 4 7.70 -4.54 -2.89
CA LYS A 4 8.72 -4.22 -1.89
C LYS A 4 9.10 -2.75 -1.92
N ASP A 5 9.23 -2.18 -3.11
CA ASP A 5 9.53 -0.77 -3.26
C ASP A 5 8.41 0.10 -2.68
N LEU A 6 7.17 -0.28 -2.94
CA LEU A 6 6.03 0.43 -2.38
C LEU A 6 6.03 0.36 -0.86
N ALA A 7 6.34 -0.81 -0.30
CA ALA A 7 6.37 -0.97 1.14
C ALA A 7 7.43 -0.06 1.77
N GLU A 8 8.62 -0.01 1.18
CA GLU A 8 9.68 0.85 1.68
C GLU A 8 9.32 2.34 1.60
N LYS A 9 8.81 2.75 0.46
CA LYS A 9 8.50 4.17 0.24
C LYS A 9 7.31 4.63 1.06
N SER A 10 6.33 3.77 1.28
CA SER A 10 5.13 4.13 2.04
C SER A 10 5.35 4.01 3.55
N GLY A 11 6.35 3.24 3.97
CA GLY A 11 6.56 2.96 5.38
C GLY A 11 5.66 1.86 5.93
N TYR A 12 4.94 1.17 5.04
CA TYR A 12 4.07 0.06 5.43
C TYR A 12 4.76 -1.27 5.13
N SER A 13 4.20 -2.35 5.67
CA SER A 13 4.72 -3.69 5.38
C SER A 13 4.24 -4.16 4.00
N VAL A 14 4.95 -5.16 3.45
CA VAL A 14 4.55 -5.76 2.19
C VAL A 14 3.12 -6.31 2.30
N ALA A 15 2.77 -6.91 3.45
CA ALA A 15 1.42 -7.43 3.65
C ALA A 15 0.37 -6.31 3.55
N THR A 16 0.63 -5.16 4.16
CA THR A 16 -0.30 -4.03 4.11
C THR A 16 -0.43 -3.51 2.68
N VAL A 17 0.68 -3.37 1.97
CA VAL A 17 0.65 -2.90 0.58
C VAL A 17 -0.15 -3.87 -0.28
N SER A 18 0.05 -5.16 -0.10
CA SER A 18 -0.69 -6.17 -0.84
C SER A 18 -2.20 -6.04 -0.61
N ARG A 19 -2.59 -5.82 0.64
CA ARG A 19 -4.01 -5.65 0.96
C ARG A 19 -4.60 -4.43 0.26
N VAL A 20 -3.86 -3.32 0.26
CA VAL A 20 -4.33 -2.11 -0.41
C VAL A 20 -4.52 -2.36 -1.90
N LEU A 21 -3.56 -3.01 -2.54
CA LEU A 21 -3.63 -3.28 -3.97
C LEU A 21 -4.78 -4.22 -4.34
N ASN A 22 -5.19 -5.07 -3.40
CA ASN A 22 -6.29 -6.00 -3.60
C ASN A 22 -7.64 -5.48 -3.09
N ASN A 23 -7.71 -4.21 -2.73
CA ASN A 23 -8.93 -3.60 -2.19
C ASN A 23 -9.47 -4.32 -0.97
N HIS A 24 -8.58 -4.76 -0.10
CA HIS A 24 -8.98 -5.50 1.09
C HIS A 24 -9.75 -4.59 2.05
N PRO A 25 -10.88 -5.05 2.62
CA PRO A 25 -11.71 -4.20 3.48
C PRO A 25 -11.07 -3.82 4.81
N ASN A 26 -10.04 -4.54 5.24
CA ASN A 26 -9.38 -4.28 6.52
C ASN A 26 -8.26 -3.27 6.45
N VAL A 27 -8.17 -2.53 5.35
CA VAL A 27 -7.14 -1.51 5.18
C VAL A 27 -7.72 -0.15 5.52
N SER A 28 -6.95 0.68 6.25
CA SER A 28 -7.42 2.03 6.56
C SER A 28 -7.42 2.89 5.29
N ASP A 29 -8.33 3.87 5.26
CA ASP A 29 -8.40 4.78 4.14
C ASP A 29 -7.10 5.57 3.97
N LYS A 30 -6.47 5.92 5.08
CA LYS A 30 -5.22 6.64 5.05
C LYS A 30 -4.12 5.83 4.37
N ALA A 31 -3.98 4.56 4.75
CA ALA A 31 -2.97 3.69 4.13
C ALA A 31 -3.24 3.52 2.65
N ARG A 32 -4.49 3.31 2.29
CA ARG A 32 -4.86 3.16 0.89
C ARG A 32 -4.54 4.41 0.08
N ASP A 33 -4.85 5.59 0.60
CA ASP A 33 -4.58 6.83 -0.09
C ASP A 33 -3.08 7.05 -0.26
N GLU A 34 -2.29 6.81 0.77
CA GLU A 34 -0.86 7.00 0.71
C GLU A 34 -0.21 6.07 -0.31
N ILE A 35 -0.62 4.81 -0.32
CA ILE A 35 -0.07 3.84 -1.27
C ILE A 35 -0.51 4.15 -2.69
N ASN A 36 -1.75 4.55 -2.88
CA ASN A 36 -2.25 4.92 -4.20
C ASN A 36 -1.51 6.13 -4.78
N LEU A 37 -1.12 7.07 -3.94
CA LEU A 37 -0.32 8.20 -4.39
C LEU A 37 1.04 7.76 -4.92
N LEU A 38 1.62 6.74 -4.33
CA LEU A 38 2.91 6.23 -4.77
C LEU A 38 2.80 5.41 -6.06
N VAL A 39 1.66 4.75 -6.26
CA VAL A 39 1.43 3.93 -7.46
C VAL A 39 1.27 4.80 -8.69
N LYS A 40 0.74 5.99 -8.54
CA LYS A 40 0.65 6.92 -9.65
C LYS A 40 2.02 7.44 -10.03
#